data_eb8216f2082b6453c98b559f1150e06e
#
_entry.id   eb8216f2082b6453c98b559f1150e06e
#
_cell.length_a   1.000
_cell.length_b   1.000
_cell.length_c   1.000
_cell.angle_alpha   90.00
_cell.angle_beta   90.00
_cell.angle_gamma   90.00
#
_symmetry.space_group_name_H-M   'P 1'
#
loop_
_entity.id
_entity.type
_entity.pdbx_description
1 polymer ?
#
loop_
_entity_poly.entity_id
_entity_poly.type
_entity_poly.pdbx_seq_one_letter_code
_entity_poly.pdbx_strand_id
1 'polypeptide(L)'
;MIPGRPAGGRAFSLIEVVLALGVASFCLMAILGLLPAGLRTNRNAIQQATACSILSAALADLTATPPTTPRGASTNSPQFSIALPANPVSSVSTAATLYFVGDGQWSTTRQASSLYRLTVTALPNGTGTRTATFLDLVVSWPAQAAVASADGKVETFAALNRN
;
A
#
# COMPACT_ATOMS: atom_id res chain seq x y z
N MET A 1 46.41 -64.07 5.98
CA MET A 1 45.46 -63.74 4.89
C MET A 1 44.05 -63.82 5.47
N ILE A 2 43.44 -62.70 5.83
CA ILE A 2 42.11 -62.63 6.50
C ILE A 2 41.11 -62.30 5.39
N PRO A 3 40.08 -63.15 5.12
CA PRO A 3 39.09 -62.82 4.12
C PRO A 3 38.16 -61.69 4.64
N GLY A 4 38.09 -60.61 3.84
CA GLY A 4 37.21 -59.49 4.11
C GLY A 4 35.74 -59.91 4.09
N ARG A 5 35.01 -59.56 5.11
CA ARG A 5 33.55 -59.71 5.23
C ARG A 5 32.87 -58.82 4.17
N PRO A 6 31.99 -59.39 3.33
CA PRO A 6 31.18 -58.54 2.45
C PRO A 6 30.26 -57.69 3.30
N ALA A 7 30.29 -56.37 3.07
CA ALA A 7 29.33 -55.42 3.67
C ALA A 7 27.93 -55.77 3.09
N GLY A 8 27.08 -56.35 3.92
CA GLY A 8 25.70 -56.66 3.55
C GLY A 8 24.93 -55.33 3.25
N GLY A 9 24.68 -55.08 1.97
CA GLY A 9 23.80 -54.02 1.52
C GLY A 9 22.39 -54.28 2.11
N ARG A 10 21.93 -53.36 2.97
CA ARG A 10 20.54 -53.38 3.43
C ARG A 10 19.66 -53.06 2.23
N ALA A 11 18.93 -54.06 1.72
CA ALA A 11 17.89 -53.84 0.76
C ALA A 11 16.67 -53.24 1.45
N PHE A 12 16.11 -52.15 0.91
CA PHE A 12 14.88 -51.54 1.41
C PHE A 12 13.71 -52.51 1.27
N SER A 13 12.86 -52.56 2.29
CA SER A 13 11.61 -53.30 2.25
C SER A 13 10.59 -52.59 1.37
N LEU A 14 9.83 -53.35 0.57
CA LEU A 14 8.74 -52.78 -0.28
C LEU A 14 7.78 -51.92 0.54
N ILE A 15 7.47 -52.32 1.79
CA ILE A 15 6.59 -51.59 2.67
C ILE A 15 7.19 -50.24 3.08
N GLU A 16 8.50 -50.16 3.28
CA GLU A 16 9.20 -48.95 3.64
C GLU A 16 9.15 -47.92 2.49
N VAL A 17 9.30 -48.38 1.24
CA VAL A 17 9.18 -47.52 0.05
C VAL A 17 7.76 -47.02 -0.11
N VAL A 18 6.74 -47.85 0.06
CA VAL A 18 5.33 -47.45 -0.04
C VAL A 18 4.96 -46.44 1.03
N LEU A 19 5.44 -46.68 2.26
CA LEU A 19 5.19 -45.76 3.36
C LEU A 19 5.89 -44.40 3.16
N ALA A 20 7.14 -44.43 2.68
CA ALA A 20 7.88 -43.19 2.36
C ALA A 20 7.20 -42.39 1.25
N LEU A 21 6.73 -43.06 0.18
CA LEU A 21 5.98 -42.40 -0.90
C LEU A 21 4.64 -41.83 -0.40
N GLY A 22 3.94 -42.56 0.48
CA GLY A 22 2.70 -42.10 1.09
C GLY A 22 2.90 -40.80 1.90
N VAL A 23 3.92 -40.78 2.76
CA VAL A 23 4.26 -39.59 3.56
C VAL A 23 4.71 -38.44 2.64
N ALA A 24 5.57 -38.69 1.67
CA ALA A 24 6.03 -37.67 0.72
C ALA A 24 4.87 -37.06 -0.08
N SER A 25 3.95 -37.89 -0.57
CA SER A 25 2.76 -37.43 -1.29
C SER A 25 1.85 -36.58 -0.42
N PHE A 26 1.64 -36.96 0.83
CA PHE A 26 0.85 -36.17 1.79
C PHE A 26 1.51 -34.81 2.08
N CYS A 27 2.81 -34.76 2.31
CA CYS A 27 3.56 -33.53 2.54
C CYS A 27 3.48 -32.58 1.33
N LEU A 28 3.64 -33.12 0.11
CA LEU A 28 3.53 -32.34 -1.12
C LEU A 28 2.14 -31.74 -1.29
N MET A 29 1.09 -32.52 -1.03
CA MET A 29 -0.30 -32.05 -1.11
C MET A 29 -0.57 -30.94 -0.10
N ALA A 30 -0.05 -31.06 1.12
CA ALA A 30 -0.18 -30.01 2.15
C ALA A 30 0.53 -28.70 1.74
N ILE A 31 1.75 -28.80 1.20
CA ILE A 31 2.51 -27.62 0.71
C ILE A 31 1.79 -26.94 -0.45
N LEU A 32 1.32 -27.70 -1.43
CA LEU A 32 0.59 -27.15 -2.58
C LEU A 32 -0.73 -26.51 -2.17
N GLY A 33 -1.40 -27.05 -1.15
CA GLY A 33 -2.63 -26.47 -0.59
C GLY A 33 -2.42 -25.12 0.10
N LEU A 34 -1.25 -24.89 0.72
CA LEU A 34 -0.91 -23.65 1.43
C LEU A 34 -0.35 -22.56 0.51
N LEU A 35 0.18 -22.94 -0.67
CA LEU A 35 0.83 -22.01 -1.59
C LEU A 35 -0.06 -20.82 -2.01
N PRO A 36 -1.35 -20.99 -2.38
CA PRO A 36 -2.20 -19.88 -2.77
C PRO A 36 -2.44 -18.87 -1.63
N ALA A 37 -2.56 -19.35 -0.40
CA ALA A 37 -2.73 -18.49 0.77
C ALA A 37 -1.48 -17.63 1.03
N GLY A 38 -0.29 -18.23 0.96
CA GLY A 38 0.98 -17.53 1.09
C GLY A 38 1.17 -16.43 0.02
N LEU A 39 0.84 -16.74 -1.24
CA LEU A 39 0.94 -15.76 -2.34
C LEU A 39 -0.01 -14.59 -2.17
N ARG A 40 -1.25 -14.82 -1.70
CA ARG A 40 -2.22 -13.75 -1.42
C ARG A 40 -1.74 -12.85 -0.29
N THR A 41 -1.26 -13.44 0.81
CA THR A 41 -0.73 -12.67 1.95
C THR A 41 0.45 -11.81 1.53
N ASN A 42 1.38 -12.35 0.75
CA ASN A 42 2.53 -11.60 0.26
C ASN A 42 2.10 -10.43 -0.65
N ARG A 43 1.14 -10.65 -1.57
CA ARG A 43 0.61 -9.59 -2.43
C ARG A 43 -0.04 -8.48 -1.61
N ASN A 44 -0.85 -8.82 -0.62
CA ASN A 44 -1.51 -7.83 0.25
C ASN A 44 -0.48 -7.02 1.04
N ALA A 45 0.57 -7.65 1.56
CA ALA A 45 1.64 -6.96 2.27
C ALA A 45 2.39 -5.96 1.36
N ILE A 46 2.71 -6.35 0.13
CA ILE A 46 3.34 -5.46 -0.86
C ILE A 46 2.42 -4.29 -1.20
N GLN A 47 1.13 -4.53 -1.44
CA GLN A 47 0.17 -3.47 -1.75
C GLN A 47 0.05 -2.48 -0.61
N GLN A 48 -0.02 -2.94 0.63
CA GLN A 48 -0.09 -2.10 1.81
C GLN A 48 1.20 -1.28 1.99
N ALA A 49 2.38 -1.90 1.84
CA ALA A 49 3.67 -1.20 1.92
C ALA A 49 3.79 -0.10 0.87
N THR A 50 3.38 -0.37 -0.38
CA THR A 50 3.38 0.62 -1.46
C THR A 50 2.40 1.76 -1.16
N ALA A 51 1.20 1.46 -0.66
CA ALA A 51 0.21 2.48 -0.27
C ALA A 51 0.74 3.39 0.86
N CYS A 52 1.42 2.83 1.87
CA CYS A 52 2.08 3.61 2.92
C CYS A 52 3.21 4.49 2.36
N SER A 53 3.98 4.00 1.39
CA SER A 53 5.01 4.79 0.71
C SER A 53 4.43 5.98 -0.05
N ILE A 54 3.35 5.78 -0.82
CA ILE A 54 2.64 6.85 -1.52
C ILE A 54 2.14 7.90 -0.52
N LEU A 55 1.55 7.44 0.59
CA LEU A 55 1.01 8.31 1.63
C LEU A 55 2.11 9.14 2.30
N SER A 56 3.26 8.53 2.60
CA SER A 56 4.43 9.21 3.16
C SER A 56 5.00 10.24 2.19
N ALA A 57 5.07 9.92 0.89
CA ALA A 57 5.52 10.86 -0.13
C ALA A 57 4.58 12.06 -0.28
N ALA A 58 3.26 11.81 -0.29
CA ALA A 58 2.26 12.89 -0.34
C ALA A 58 2.32 13.78 0.90
N LEU A 59 2.50 13.19 2.09
CA LEU A 59 2.64 13.96 3.33
C LEU A 59 3.93 14.80 3.33
N ALA A 60 5.03 14.25 2.84
CA ALA A 60 6.29 14.99 2.71
C ALA A 60 6.13 16.18 1.75
N ASP A 61 5.47 16.00 0.60
CA ASP A 61 5.18 17.06 -0.37
C ASP A 61 4.30 18.17 0.25
N LEU A 62 3.26 17.78 0.97
CA LEU A 62 2.38 18.73 1.65
C LEU A 62 3.11 19.52 2.75
N THR A 63 3.97 18.86 3.52
CA THR A 63 4.76 19.54 4.57
C THR A 63 5.87 20.42 4.01
N ALA A 64 6.37 20.13 2.80
CA ALA A 64 7.33 20.94 2.07
C ALA A 64 6.69 22.20 1.43
N THR A 65 5.35 22.33 1.45
CA THR A 65 4.66 23.50 0.88
C THR A 65 5.00 24.76 1.68
N PRO A 66 5.57 25.79 1.05
CA PRO A 66 6.00 27.00 1.75
C PRO A 66 4.79 27.79 2.27
N PRO A 67 4.97 28.60 3.32
CA PRO A 67 3.97 29.57 3.77
C PRO A 67 3.56 30.51 2.63
N THR A 68 2.28 30.86 2.58
CA THR A 68 1.74 31.74 1.54
C THR A 68 1.74 33.21 1.96
N THR A 69 1.76 34.11 0.96
CA THR A 69 1.56 35.54 1.18
C THR A 69 0.38 36.02 0.33
N PRO A 70 -0.77 36.43 0.93
CA PRO A 70 -1.05 36.48 2.37
C PRO A 70 -1.09 35.08 3.00
N ARG A 71 -0.89 35.03 4.33
CA ARG A 71 -0.89 33.75 5.08
C ARG A 71 -2.22 33.02 4.94
N GLY A 72 -2.14 31.71 4.72
CA GLY A 72 -3.34 30.89 4.55
C GLY A 72 -4.02 31.05 3.19
N ALA A 73 -3.41 31.72 2.19
CA ALA A 73 -3.93 31.75 0.83
C ALA A 73 -3.91 30.35 0.18
N SER A 74 -4.71 30.17 -0.87
CA SER A 74 -4.66 28.94 -1.68
C SER A 74 -3.28 28.78 -2.33
N THR A 75 -2.80 27.54 -2.41
CA THR A 75 -1.52 27.18 -3.04
C THR A 75 -1.55 25.74 -3.49
N ASN A 76 -0.55 25.33 -4.27
CA ASN A 76 -0.38 23.96 -4.69
C ASN A 76 0.89 23.38 -4.05
N SER A 77 0.87 22.08 -3.75
CA SER A 77 2.06 21.39 -3.30
C SER A 77 3.11 21.28 -4.42
N PRO A 78 4.42 21.27 -4.09
CA PRO A 78 5.49 21.36 -5.08
C PRO A 78 5.56 20.19 -6.07
N GLN A 79 5.39 18.95 -5.58
CA GLN A 79 5.62 17.74 -6.37
C GLN A 79 4.32 17.23 -7.01
N PHE A 80 3.27 17.08 -6.23
CA PHE A 80 2.01 16.47 -6.67
C PHE A 80 0.97 17.49 -7.12
N SER A 81 1.25 18.78 -7.01
CA SER A 81 0.33 19.88 -7.36
C SER A 81 -1.03 19.76 -6.67
N ILE A 82 -1.06 19.25 -5.43
CA ILE A 82 -2.27 19.13 -4.62
C ILE A 82 -2.76 20.53 -4.26
N ALA A 83 -3.98 20.85 -4.67
CA ALA A 83 -4.56 22.17 -4.47
C ALA A 83 -5.02 22.36 -3.00
N LEU A 84 -4.24 23.11 -2.23
CA LEU A 84 -4.57 23.47 -0.87
C LEU A 84 -5.51 24.69 -0.85
N PRO A 85 -6.71 24.59 -0.27
CA PRO A 85 -7.66 25.70 -0.24
C PRO A 85 -7.16 26.83 0.67
N ALA A 86 -7.71 28.03 0.47
CA ALA A 86 -7.49 29.13 1.39
C ALA A 86 -8.12 28.86 2.76
N ASN A 87 -7.48 29.32 3.83
CA ASN A 87 -8.04 29.33 5.18
C ASN A 87 -8.94 30.57 5.40
N PRO A 88 -10.04 30.45 6.14
CA PRO A 88 -10.56 29.21 6.74
C PRO A 88 -11.30 28.31 5.73
N VAL A 89 -11.17 27.01 5.91
CA VAL A 89 -11.94 26.01 5.16
C VAL A 89 -13.29 25.84 5.88
N SER A 90 -14.39 26.20 5.21
CA SER A 90 -15.73 26.15 5.80
C SER A 90 -16.47 24.85 5.60
N SER A 91 -16.11 24.08 4.57
CA SER A 91 -16.76 22.82 4.20
C SER A 91 -15.74 21.78 3.73
N VAL A 92 -16.10 20.52 3.85
CA VAL A 92 -15.32 19.41 3.31
C VAL A 92 -15.22 19.57 1.79
N SER A 93 -14.01 19.49 1.25
CA SER A 93 -13.76 19.58 -0.19
C SER A 93 -12.60 18.67 -0.61
N THR A 94 -12.73 18.03 -1.78
CA THR A 94 -11.63 17.25 -2.33
C THR A 94 -10.56 18.20 -2.89
N ALA A 95 -9.38 18.17 -2.28
CA ALA A 95 -8.23 18.97 -2.70
C ALA A 95 -7.53 18.36 -3.92
N ALA A 96 -7.42 17.03 -3.97
CA ALA A 96 -6.84 16.33 -5.13
C ALA A 96 -7.31 14.86 -5.17
N THR A 97 -7.34 14.31 -6.39
CA THR A 97 -7.38 12.87 -6.63
C THR A 97 -6.25 12.51 -7.58
N LEU A 98 -5.33 11.66 -7.15
CA LEU A 98 -4.17 11.23 -7.90
C LEU A 98 -4.17 9.72 -8.06
N TYR A 99 -3.69 9.26 -9.20
CA TYR A 99 -3.62 7.86 -9.57
C TYR A 99 -2.17 7.44 -9.75
N PHE A 100 -1.76 6.34 -9.11
CA PHE A 100 -0.40 5.84 -9.14
C PHE A 100 -0.34 4.48 -9.82
N VAL A 101 0.73 4.29 -10.59
CA VAL A 101 1.10 3.00 -11.19
C VAL A 101 2.10 2.30 -10.26
N GLY A 102 2.35 1.02 -10.48
CA GLY A 102 3.22 0.21 -9.61
C GLY A 102 4.68 0.66 -9.55
N ASP A 103 5.14 1.46 -10.50
CA ASP A 103 6.50 2.03 -10.59
C ASP A 103 6.64 3.42 -9.93
N GLY A 104 5.57 3.91 -9.30
CA GLY A 104 5.58 5.21 -8.62
C GLY A 104 5.22 6.41 -9.51
N GLN A 105 4.99 6.22 -10.80
CA GLN A 105 4.46 7.27 -11.66
C GLN A 105 3.03 7.62 -11.27
N TRP A 106 2.68 8.90 -11.40
CA TRP A 106 1.37 9.39 -11.03
C TRP A 106 0.72 10.23 -12.14
N SER A 107 -0.60 10.36 -12.07
CA SER A 107 -1.41 11.15 -12.99
C SER A 107 -2.66 11.68 -12.27
N THR A 108 -3.18 12.81 -12.72
CA THR A 108 -4.49 13.34 -12.28
C THR A 108 -5.67 12.62 -12.94
N THR A 109 -5.42 11.91 -14.03
CA THR A 109 -6.43 11.12 -14.74
C THR A 109 -6.18 9.63 -14.54
N ARG A 110 -7.25 8.86 -14.28
CA ARG A 110 -7.15 7.42 -14.14
C ARG A 110 -6.78 6.77 -15.47
N GLN A 111 -5.71 6.00 -15.45
CA GLN A 111 -5.26 5.17 -16.57
C GLN A 111 -5.61 3.69 -16.32
N ALA A 112 -5.57 2.87 -17.37
CA ALA A 112 -5.81 1.43 -17.24
C ALA A 112 -4.76 0.74 -16.35
N SER A 113 -3.53 1.26 -16.32
CA SER A 113 -2.41 0.80 -15.49
C SER A 113 -2.42 1.32 -14.06
N SER A 114 -3.36 2.21 -13.69
CA SER A 114 -3.44 2.78 -12.34
C SER A 114 -3.83 1.70 -11.34
N LEU A 115 -2.99 1.48 -10.34
CA LEU A 115 -3.20 0.50 -9.26
C LEU A 115 -3.73 1.14 -7.98
N TYR A 116 -3.25 2.34 -7.64
CA TYR A 116 -3.62 3.05 -6.41
C TYR A 116 -4.28 4.37 -6.74
N ARG A 117 -5.19 4.79 -5.87
CA ARG A 117 -5.80 6.11 -5.89
C ARG A 117 -5.57 6.81 -4.56
N LEU A 118 -4.91 7.95 -4.58
CA LEU A 118 -4.81 8.88 -3.46
C LEU A 118 -5.93 9.91 -3.58
N THR A 119 -6.72 10.04 -2.55
CA THR A 119 -7.72 11.12 -2.39
C THR A 119 -7.27 11.99 -1.23
N VAL A 120 -7.14 13.27 -1.47
CA VAL A 120 -6.83 14.27 -0.45
C VAL A 120 -8.05 15.15 -0.25
N THR A 121 -8.55 15.20 0.97
CA THR A 121 -9.76 15.94 1.33
C THR A 121 -9.40 17.00 2.36
N ALA A 122 -9.74 18.25 2.08
CA ALA A 122 -9.62 19.34 3.04
C ALA A 122 -10.83 19.33 3.99
N LEU A 123 -10.55 19.42 5.28
CA LEU A 123 -11.55 19.42 6.35
C LEU A 123 -11.77 20.83 6.90
N PRO A 124 -12.96 21.13 7.42
CA PRO A 124 -13.25 22.40 8.07
C PRO A 124 -12.28 22.66 9.24
N ASN A 125 -11.74 23.87 9.33
CA ASN A 125 -10.72 24.22 10.31
C ASN A 125 -11.05 25.49 11.14
N GLY A 126 -12.33 25.83 11.27
CA GLY A 126 -12.79 26.98 12.06
C GLY A 126 -12.95 28.26 11.23
N THR A 127 -12.89 29.43 11.89
CA THR A 127 -13.19 30.73 11.27
C THR A 127 -11.96 31.64 11.12
N GLY A 128 -10.82 31.22 11.70
CA GLY A 128 -9.60 32.05 11.69
C GLY A 128 -8.74 31.78 10.45
N THR A 129 -8.19 32.84 9.85
CA THR A 129 -7.27 32.74 8.72
C THR A 129 -5.91 32.12 9.08
N ARG A 130 -5.56 32.15 10.39
CA ARG A 130 -4.31 31.59 10.94
C ARG A 130 -4.48 30.21 11.56
N THR A 131 -5.51 29.47 11.17
CA THR A 131 -5.69 28.10 11.61
C THR A 131 -4.85 27.12 10.77
N ALA A 132 -4.49 25.97 11.35
CA ALA A 132 -3.87 24.90 10.58
C ALA A 132 -4.85 24.38 9.52
N THR A 133 -4.36 24.02 8.37
CA THR A 133 -5.16 23.34 7.34
C THR A 133 -5.20 21.86 7.67
N PHE A 134 -6.39 21.32 7.89
CA PHE A 134 -6.60 19.90 8.16
C PHE A 134 -6.89 19.15 6.86
N LEU A 135 -6.18 18.08 6.66
CA LEU A 135 -6.31 17.22 5.47
C LEU A 135 -6.50 15.77 5.89
N ASP A 136 -7.38 15.09 5.21
CA ASP A 136 -7.54 13.65 5.24
C ASP A 136 -6.95 13.07 3.94
N LEU A 137 -6.02 12.13 4.06
CA LEU A 137 -5.34 11.48 2.96
C LEU A 137 -5.70 10.00 2.97
N VAL A 138 -6.33 9.53 1.92
CA VAL A 138 -6.72 8.13 1.76
C VAL A 138 -6.09 7.56 0.50
N VAL A 139 -5.26 6.52 0.64
CA VAL A 139 -4.79 5.69 -0.47
C VAL A 139 -5.61 4.42 -0.52
N SER A 140 -6.25 4.14 -1.64
CA SER A 140 -7.09 2.95 -1.84
C SER A 140 -6.67 2.17 -3.08
N TRP A 141 -6.88 0.85 -3.06
CA TRP A 141 -6.64 -0.05 -4.19
C TRP A 141 -7.73 -1.13 -4.30
N PRO A 142 -8.05 -1.57 -5.54
CA PRO A 142 -7.56 -1.07 -6.83
C PRO A 142 -8.10 0.35 -7.13
N ALA A 143 -7.37 1.11 -7.95
CA ALA A 143 -7.71 2.50 -8.29
C ALA A 143 -9.10 2.69 -8.93
N GLN A 144 -9.65 1.63 -9.55
CA GLN A 144 -10.98 1.64 -10.18
C GLN A 144 -12.11 1.59 -9.16
N ALA A 145 -11.89 0.97 -8.00
CA ALA A 145 -12.92 0.81 -6.97
C ALA A 145 -13.21 2.14 -6.27
N ALA A 146 -14.44 2.36 -5.85
CA ALA A 146 -14.74 3.46 -4.93
C ALA A 146 -14.03 3.20 -3.58
N VAL A 147 -13.70 4.25 -2.82
CA VAL A 147 -13.00 4.11 -1.53
C VAL A 147 -13.74 3.17 -0.57
N ALA A 148 -15.08 3.20 -0.60
CA ALA A 148 -15.92 2.35 0.23
C ALA A 148 -15.93 0.86 -0.19
N SER A 149 -15.61 0.56 -1.45
CA SER A 149 -15.59 -0.81 -2.03
C SER A 149 -14.18 -1.26 -2.45
N ALA A 150 -13.14 -0.57 -1.99
CA ALA A 150 -11.76 -0.93 -2.27
C ALA A 150 -11.35 -2.21 -1.53
N ASP A 151 -10.49 -3.02 -2.15
CA ASP A 151 -9.94 -4.24 -1.54
C ASP A 151 -9.06 -3.92 -0.33
N GLY A 152 -8.43 -2.74 -0.34
CA GLY A 152 -7.69 -2.21 0.79
C GLY A 152 -7.58 -0.69 0.74
N LYS A 153 -7.36 -0.10 1.90
CA LYS A 153 -7.10 1.32 2.06
C LYS A 153 -6.14 1.59 3.22
N VAL A 154 -5.40 2.68 3.10
CA VAL A 154 -4.61 3.28 4.18
C VAL A 154 -4.99 4.75 4.27
N GLU A 155 -5.17 5.25 5.49
CA GLU A 155 -5.68 6.60 5.75
C GLU A 155 -4.80 7.29 6.79
N THR A 156 -4.59 8.58 6.65
CA THR A 156 -3.91 9.42 7.64
C THR A 156 -4.45 10.84 7.62
N PHE A 157 -4.37 11.49 8.77
CA PHE A 157 -4.74 12.89 8.92
C PHE A 157 -3.48 13.75 9.07
N ALA A 158 -3.50 14.90 8.41
CA ALA A 158 -2.43 15.87 8.47
C ALA A 158 -2.95 17.25 8.89
N ALA A 159 -2.18 17.94 9.71
CA ALA A 159 -2.40 19.35 10.06
C ALA A 159 -1.21 20.17 9.56
N LEU A 160 -1.44 21.01 8.56
CA LEU A 160 -0.40 21.83 7.94
C LEU A 160 -0.45 23.25 8.53
N ASN A 161 0.66 23.68 9.10
CA ASN A 161 0.83 25.08 9.50
C ASN A 161 1.37 25.87 8.31
N ARG A 162 0.49 26.67 7.70
CA ARG A 162 0.82 27.55 6.55
C ARG A 162 0.85 29.04 6.94
N ASN A 163 1.04 29.32 8.24
CA ASN A 163 1.06 30.65 8.81
C ASN A 163 2.44 31.29 8.82
#